data_d06e0dbfba14dcb088ed81639a459063
#
_entry.id   d06e0dbfba14dcb088ed81639a459063
#
_cell.length_a   1.000
_cell.length_b   1.000
_cell.length_c   1.000
_cell.angle_alpha   90.00
_cell.angle_beta   90.00
_cell.angle_gamma   90.00
#
_symmetry.space_group_name_H-M   'P 1'
#
loop_
_entity.id
_entity.type
_entity.pdbx_description
1 polymer ?
#
loop_
_entity_poly.entity_id
_entity_poly.type
_entity_poly.pdbx_seq_one_letter_code
_entity_poly.pdbx_strand_id
1 'polypeptide(L)'
;AGVLVPLIERPSGVHVVLTKRAAHLSSHPGQIAFPGGKRDVGDADISATALREAYEETGLDPSLVQILGQLPAHETVTGFNIVPTIGWIRTPWVVKADPGEVAEVFEVPLSHVMMVRNFQVQSRHWRGQRRSYYCVPYGPYYIWGATARILRGLADQMGPL
;
A
#
# COMPACT_ATOMS: atom_id res chain seq x y z
N ALA A 1 9.49 -8.48 2.67
CA ALA A 1 8.53 -7.61 3.34
C ALA A 1 7.10 -8.01 2.98
N GLY A 2 6.17 -7.82 3.92
CA GLY A 2 4.75 -8.02 3.71
C GLY A 2 4.00 -6.71 3.83
N VAL A 3 3.15 -6.42 2.85
CA VAL A 3 2.29 -5.24 2.90
C VAL A 3 0.82 -5.66 2.81
N LEU A 4 -0.03 -4.91 3.47
CA LEU A 4 -1.48 -5.10 3.38
C LEU A 4 -2.04 -4.14 2.34
N VAL A 5 -2.88 -4.65 1.45
CA VAL A 5 -3.71 -3.84 0.55
C VAL A 5 -5.11 -3.81 1.16
N PRO A 6 -5.42 -2.83 2.02
CA PRO A 6 -6.67 -2.84 2.77
C PRO A 6 -7.78 -2.22 1.95
N LEU A 7 -8.83 -2.99 1.73
CA LEU A 7 -10.05 -2.54 1.04
C LEU A 7 -11.18 -2.38 2.05
N ILE A 8 -11.89 -1.29 1.96
CA ILE A 8 -13.04 -0.99 2.83
C ILE A 8 -14.21 -0.46 2.02
N GLU A 9 -15.41 -0.91 2.35
CA GLU A 9 -16.62 -0.41 1.71
C GLU A 9 -17.08 0.88 2.37
N ARG A 10 -17.36 1.88 1.54
CA ARG A 10 -17.93 3.16 1.95
C ARG A 10 -19.21 3.40 1.15
N PRO A 11 -20.08 4.34 1.57
CA PRO A 11 -21.30 4.65 0.80
C PRO A 11 -21.04 4.98 -0.66
N SER A 12 -19.90 5.60 -0.97
CA SER A 12 -19.50 5.96 -2.32
C SER A 12 -18.83 4.82 -3.11
N GLY A 13 -18.64 3.65 -2.49
CA GLY A 13 -17.97 2.50 -3.10
C GLY A 13 -16.78 2.02 -2.29
N VAL A 14 -16.03 1.08 -2.85
CA VAL A 14 -14.86 0.51 -2.19
C VAL A 14 -13.69 1.49 -2.25
N HIS A 15 -13.02 1.64 -1.12
CA HIS A 15 -11.80 2.45 -1.01
C HIS A 15 -10.62 1.59 -0.63
N VAL A 16 -9.43 2.00 -1.03
CA VAL A 16 -8.17 1.42 -0.57
C VAL A 16 -7.53 2.35 0.45
N VAL A 17 -7.05 1.78 1.54
CA VAL A 17 -6.41 2.54 2.62
C VAL A 17 -4.92 2.62 2.37
N LEU A 18 -4.38 3.83 2.44
CA LEU A 18 -2.96 4.10 2.26
C LEU A 18 -2.44 4.93 3.42
N THR A 19 -1.14 4.95 3.56
CA THR A 19 -0.46 5.76 4.57
C THR A 19 0.51 6.73 3.92
N LYS A 20 0.73 7.86 4.59
CA LYS A 20 1.84 8.76 4.29
C LYS A 20 2.88 8.57 5.37
N ARG A 21 4.10 8.21 4.96
CA ARG A 21 5.19 7.97 5.89
C ARG A 21 5.60 9.27 6.58
N ALA A 22 6.02 9.17 7.85
CA ALA A 22 6.45 10.32 8.61
C ALA A 22 7.66 11.00 7.96
N ALA A 23 7.69 12.33 8.00
CA ALA A 23 8.71 13.13 7.33
C ALA A 23 10.10 12.99 7.96
N HIS A 24 10.18 12.57 9.24
CA HIS A 24 11.45 12.42 9.96
C HIS A 24 12.15 11.07 9.74
N LEU A 25 11.50 10.15 9.01
CA LEU A 25 12.10 8.82 8.77
C LEU A 25 13.34 8.93 7.86
N SER A 26 14.33 8.09 8.11
CA SER A 26 15.54 8.03 7.29
C SER A 26 15.29 7.35 5.94
N SER A 27 14.30 6.46 5.88
CA SER A 27 13.95 5.70 4.67
C SER A 27 12.60 6.16 4.14
N HIS A 28 12.58 6.62 2.90
CA HIS A 28 11.37 7.03 2.17
C HIS A 28 10.46 8.01 2.96
N PRO A 29 11.01 9.12 3.50
CA PRO A 29 10.19 10.07 4.26
C PRO A 29 9.11 10.70 3.38
N GLY A 30 7.90 10.86 3.93
CA GLY A 30 6.78 11.51 3.26
C GLY A 30 6.17 10.74 2.10
N GLN A 31 6.66 9.55 1.77
CA GLN A 31 6.12 8.75 0.66
C GLN A 31 4.80 8.09 1.03
N ILE A 32 3.96 7.91 0.02
CA ILE A 32 2.73 7.15 0.14
C ILE A 32 3.06 5.67 0.05
N ALA A 33 2.54 4.89 0.97
CA ALA A 33 2.82 3.46 1.07
C ALA A 33 1.60 2.68 1.56
N PHE A 34 1.58 1.38 1.26
CA PHE A 34 0.72 0.46 1.97
C PHE A 34 1.27 0.22 3.38
N PRO A 35 0.39 -0.03 4.38
CA PRO A 35 0.88 -0.49 5.67
C PRO A 35 1.64 -1.81 5.51
N GLY A 36 2.81 -1.91 6.11
CA GLY A 36 3.61 -3.12 6.01
C GLY A 36 5.03 -2.95 6.51
N GLY A 37 5.78 -4.02 6.44
CA GLY A 37 7.16 -4.02 6.89
C GLY A 37 7.83 -5.39 6.77
N LYS A 38 8.96 -5.53 7.45
CA LYS A 38 9.76 -6.75 7.42
C LYS A 38 9.12 -7.85 8.26
N ARG A 39 9.28 -9.07 7.80
CA ARG A 39 8.85 -10.25 8.54
C ARG A 39 9.66 -10.42 9.82
N ASP A 40 8.95 -10.64 10.93
CA ASP A 40 9.56 -11.01 12.21
C ASP A 40 9.54 -12.52 12.41
N VAL A 41 10.39 -13.00 13.30
CA VAL A 41 10.48 -14.43 13.63
C VAL A 41 9.15 -14.99 14.15
N GLY A 42 8.37 -14.17 14.85
CA GLY A 42 7.08 -14.58 15.40
C GLY A 42 5.93 -14.61 14.38
N ASP A 43 6.15 -14.13 13.17
CA ASP A 43 5.11 -14.12 12.14
C ASP A 43 4.95 -15.52 11.52
N ALA A 44 3.74 -16.06 11.54
CA ALA A 44 3.46 -17.39 11.02
C ALA A 44 3.71 -17.48 9.51
N ASP A 45 3.38 -16.39 8.78
CA ASP A 45 3.59 -16.27 7.35
C ASP A 45 3.67 -14.79 6.98
N ILE A 46 3.83 -14.50 5.69
CA ILE A 46 3.97 -13.11 5.22
C ILE A 46 2.66 -12.31 5.34
N SER A 47 1.52 -12.96 5.27
CA SER A 47 0.23 -12.31 5.51
C SER A 47 0.09 -11.88 6.97
N ALA A 48 0.59 -12.68 7.90
CA ALA A 48 0.64 -12.32 9.32
C ALA A 48 1.53 -11.09 9.54
N THR A 49 2.64 -10.99 8.82
CA THR A 49 3.49 -9.80 8.83
C THR A 49 2.71 -8.56 8.42
N ALA A 50 1.98 -8.66 7.30
CA ALA A 50 1.19 -7.54 6.77
C ALA A 50 0.13 -7.08 7.79
N LEU A 51 -0.57 -8.02 8.41
CA LEU A 51 -1.59 -7.71 9.41
C LEU A 51 -1.00 -7.09 10.68
N ARG A 52 0.12 -7.63 11.16
CA ARG A 52 0.80 -7.11 12.35
C ARG A 52 1.27 -5.67 12.12
N GLU A 53 1.94 -5.42 11.00
CA GLU A 53 2.44 -4.09 10.67
C GLU A 53 1.28 -3.09 10.49
N ALA A 54 0.19 -3.51 9.86
CA ALA A 54 -0.98 -2.64 9.70
C ALA A 54 -1.59 -2.27 11.05
N TYR A 55 -1.62 -3.20 12.00
CA TYR A 55 -2.07 -2.91 13.37
C TYR A 55 -1.16 -1.90 14.06
N GLU A 56 0.15 -2.11 13.97
CA GLU A 56 1.14 -1.22 14.60
C GLU A 56 1.07 0.20 14.01
N GLU A 57 0.91 0.31 12.70
CA GLU A 57 0.96 1.60 12.00
C GLU A 57 -0.37 2.36 12.03
N THR A 58 -1.51 1.66 12.01
CA THR A 58 -2.83 2.29 11.81
C THR A 58 -3.86 1.93 12.87
N GLY A 59 -3.56 1.02 13.78
CA GLY A 59 -4.52 0.52 14.77
C GLY A 59 -5.55 -0.44 14.20
N LEU A 60 -5.39 -0.91 12.96
CA LEU A 60 -6.32 -1.86 12.36
C LEU A 60 -6.21 -3.23 13.01
N ASP A 61 -7.27 -3.63 13.74
CA ASP A 61 -7.30 -4.94 14.39
C ASP A 61 -7.35 -6.05 13.31
N PRO A 62 -6.42 -7.01 13.35
CA PRO A 62 -6.41 -8.12 12.39
C PRO A 62 -7.72 -8.91 12.35
N SER A 63 -8.45 -8.98 13.46
CA SER A 63 -9.74 -9.70 13.51
C SER A 63 -10.81 -9.07 12.62
N LEU A 64 -10.65 -7.81 12.22
CA LEU A 64 -11.56 -7.10 11.31
C LEU A 64 -11.24 -7.36 9.84
N VAL A 65 -10.14 -8.04 9.54
CA VAL A 65 -9.64 -8.21 8.19
C VAL A 65 -9.87 -9.63 7.70
N GLN A 66 -10.58 -9.75 6.58
CA GLN A 66 -10.68 -11.00 5.85
C GLN A 66 -9.63 -10.99 4.73
N ILE A 67 -8.72 -11.96 4.75
CA ILE A 67 -7.72 -12.09 3.69
C ILE A 67 -8.40 -12.64 2.44
N LEU A 68 -8.29 -11.91 1.33
CA LEU A 68 -8.86 -12.30 0.04
C LEU A 68 -7.84 -13.04 -0.84
N GLY A 69 -6.57 -12.78 -0.64
CA GLY A 69 -5.50 -13.41 -1.43
C GLY A 69 -4.23 -12.59 -1.40
N GLN A 70 -3.27 -13.00 -2.21
CA GLN A 70 -1.99 -12.31 -2.37
C GLN A 70 -1.78 -11.95 -3.84
N LEU A 71 -1.12 -10.83 -4.06
CA LEU A 71 -0.61 -10.49 -5.39
C LEU A 71 0.81 -11.08 -5.54
N PRO A 72 1.29 -11.25 -6.79
CA PRO A 72 2.66 -11.69 -7.00
C PRO A 72 3.66 -10.77 -6.30
N ALA A 73 4.66 -11.40 -5.68
CA ALA A 73 5.76 -10.66 -5.09
C ALA A 73 6.56 -9.92 -6.17
N HIS A 74 7.09 -8.76 -5.81
CA HIS A 74 8.01 -8.07 -6.70
C HIS A 74 9.18 -7.49 -5.93
N GLU A 75 10.29 -7.36 -6.62
CA GLU A 75 11.52 -6.79 -6.09
C GLU A 75 11.56 -5.29 -6.41
N THR A 76 11.82 -4.47 -5.39
CA THR A 76 12.03 -3.03 -5.57
C THR A 76 13.43 -2.76 -6.12
N VAL A 77 13.65 -1.53 -6.63
CA VAL A 77 14.98 -1.12 -7.11
C VAL A 77 16.05 -1.12 -6.01
N THR A 78 15.62 -1.09 -4.73
CA THR A 78 16.51 -1.17 -3.57
C THR A 78 16.72 -2.61 -3.08
N GLY A 79 16.20 -3.61 -3.79
CA GLY A 79 16.42 -5.03 -3.49
C GLY A 79 15.46 -5.64 -2.47
N PHE A 80 14.40 -4.94 -2.07
CA PHE A 80 13.38 -5.50 -1.18
C PHE A 80 12.40 -6.34 -1.98
N ASN A 81 12.08 -7.52 -1.46
CA ASN A 81 11.03 -8.36 -2.00
C ASN A 81 9.72 -8.08 -1.24
N ILE A 82 8.70 -7.61 -1.94
CA ILE A 82 7.42 -7.21 -1.35
C ILE A 82 6.34 -8.18 -1.77
N VAL A 83 5.61 -8.73 -0.78
CA VAL A 83 4.45 -9.58 -1.00
C VAL A 83 3.20 -8.84 -0.54
N PRO A 84 2.34 -8.41 -1.47
CA PRO A 84 1.08 -7.76 -1.11
C PRO A 84 0.01 -8.80 -0.73
N THR A 85 -0.63 -8.57 0.41
CA THR A 85 -1.80 -9.33 0.84
C THR A 85 -3.04 -8.45 0.74
N ILE A 86 -4.05 -8.91 0.01
CA ILE A 86 -5.30 -8.16 -0.12
C ILE A 86 -6.20 -8.51 1.05
N GLY A 87 -6.63 -7.50 1.81
CA GLY A 87 -7.49 -7.67 2.97
C GLY A 87 -8.77 -6.86 2.86
N TRP A 88 -9.90 -7.49 3.15
CA TRP A 88 -11.21 -6.86 3.21
C TRP A 88 -11.50 -6.46 4.65
N ILE A 89 -11.71 -5.17 4.91
CA ILE A 89 -12.04 -4.67 6.24
C ILE A 89 -13.54 -4.77 6.43
N ARG A 90 -13.96 -5.61 7.37
CA ARG A 90 -15.37 -5.96 7.58
C ARG A 90 -16.19 -4.83 8.19
N THR A 91 -15.55 -4.03 9.03
CA THR A 91 -16.21 -2.91 9.72
C THR A 91 -15.24 -1.74 9.81
N PRO A 92 -15.75 -0.49 9.81
CA PRO A 92 -14.91 0.66 10.09
C PRO A 92 -14.24 0.52 11.46
N TRP A 93 -13.02 1.06 11.56
CA TRP A 93 -12.26 1.09 12.82
C TRP A 93 -11.83 2.52 13.12
N VAL A 94 -11.51 2.75 14.39
CA VAL A 94 -10.93 4.03 14.79
C VAL A 94 -9.44 4.01 14.45
N VAL A 95 -9.03 4.85 13.50
CA VAL A 95 -7.64 4.94 13.06
C VAL A 95 -6.78 5.51 14.20
N LYS A 96 -5.69 4.80 14.49
CA LYS A 96 -4.65 5.25 15.42
C LYS A 96 -3.31 5.18 14.69
N ALA A 97 -2.95 6.27 14.04
CA ALA A 97 -1.66 6.37 13.36
C ALA A 97 -0.53 6.39 14.39
N ASP A 98 0.51 5.60 14.16
CA ASP A 98 1.73 5.67 14.95
C ASP A 98 2.56 6.88 14.48
N PRO A 99 2.66 7.95 15.27
CA PRO A 99 3.33 9.17 14.83
C PRO A 99 4.84 8.97 14.60
N GLY A 100 5.42 7.90 15.13
CA GLY A 100 6.81 7.54 14.88
C GLY A 100 7.05 7.07 13.45
N GLU A 101 6.04 6.57 12.76
CA GLU A 101 6.18 6.00 11.41
C GLU A 101 5.21 6.58 10.38
N VAL A 102 4.03 7.02 10.81
CA VAL A 102 2.93 7.39 9.91
C VAL A 102 2.47 8.80 10.22
N ALA A 103 2.55 9.68 9.23
CA ALA A 103 2.05 11.05 9.34
C ALA A 103 0.53 11.11 9.11
N GLU A 104 0.00 10.25 8.23
CA GLU A 104 -1.39 10.31 7.83
C GLU A 104 -1.87 8.94 7.35
N VAL A 105 -3.12 8.62 7.64
CA VAL A 105 -3.84 7.47 7.07
C VAL A 105 -5.00 8.03 6.27
N PHE A 106 -5.13 7.64 5.01
CA PHE A 106 -6.16 8.18 4.12
C PHE A 106 -6.69 7.09 3.20
N GLU A 107 -7.77 7.41 2.49
CA GLU A 107 -8.44 6.47 1.60
C GLU A 107 -8.50 7.04 0.19
N VAL A 108 -8.41 6.15 -0.79
CA VAL A 108 -8.54 6.48 -2.21
C VAL A 108 -9.63 5.59 -2.79
N PRO A 109 -10.56 6.13 -3.59
CA PRO A 109 -11.54 5.28 -4.26
C PRO A 109 -10.86 4.21 -5.10
N LEU A 110 -11.26 2.95 -4.91
CA LEU A 110 -10.67 1.85 -5.66
C LEU A 110 -10.87 2.05 -7.16
N SER A 111 -12.02 2.61 -7.56
CA SER A 111 -12.31 2.92 -8.96
C SER A 111 -11.27 3.83 -9.61
N HIS A 112 -10.68 4.75 -8.84
CA HIS A 112 -9.64 5.64 -9.37
C HIS A 112 -8.36 4.86 -9.71
N VAL A 113 -7.93 3.97 -8.84
CA VAL A 113 -6.68 3.21 -9.01
C VAL A 113 -6.85 1.92 -9.80
N MET A 114 -8.08 1.54 -10.15
CA MET A 114 -8.35 0.44 -11.08
C MET A 114 -8.44 0.91 -12.53
N MET A 115 -8.46 2.21 -12.77
CA MET A 115 -8.56 2.77 -14.10
C MET A 115 -7.18 2.99 -14.68
N VAL A 116 -6.78 2.13 -15.61
CA VAL A 116 -5.42 2.13 -16.19
C VAL A 116 -5.04 3.49 -16.77
N ARG A 117 -6.00 4.22 -17.35
CA ARG A 117 -5.75 5.55 -17.92
C ARG A 117 -5.33 6.61 -16.88
N ASN A 118 -5.57 6.37 -15.59
CA ASN A 118 -5.14 7.27 -14.51
C ASN A 118 -3.67 7.09 -14.15
N PHE A 119 -3.05 6.01 -14.63
CA PHE A 119 -1.64 5.76 -14.41
C PHE A 119 -0.81 6.47 -15.47
N GLN A 120 0.31 7.02 -15.02
CA GLN A 120 1.31 7.64 -15.88
C GLN A 120 2.63 6.91 -15.69
N VAL A 121 3.46 6.88 -16.73
CA VAL A 121 4.83 6.41 -16.65
C VAL A 121 5.74 7.62 -16.64
N GLN A 122 6.50 7.75 -15.56
CA GLN A 122 7.50 8.80 -15.39
C GLN A 122 8.88 8.17 -15.36
N SER A 123 9.91 8.96 -15.49
CA SER A 123 11.28 8.46 -15.39
C SER A 123 12.17 9.45 -14.66
N ARG A 124 13.22 8.91 -14.02
CA ARG A 124 14.24 9.71 -13.36
C ARG A 124 15.59 8.97 -13.43
N HIS A 125 16.66 9.72 -13.26
CA HIS A 125 17.99 9.14 -13.12
C HIS A 125 18.21 8.68 -11.69
N TRP A 126 18.72 7.46 -11.55
CA TRP A 126 19.06 6.90 -10.26
C TRP A 126 20.23 5.91 -10.44
N ARG A 127 21.28 6.10 -9.66
CA ARG A 127 22.54 5.33 -9.77
C ARG A 127 23.05 5.26 -11.21
N GLY A 128 23.09 6.40 -11.89
CA GLY A 128 23.61 6.53 -13.26
C GLY A 128 22.74 5.93 -14.36
N GLN A 129 21.53 5.44 -14.02
CA GLN A 129 20.60 4.88 -14.98
C GLN A 129 19.28 5.61 -14.97
N ARG A 130 18.66 5.71 -16.14
CA ARG A 130 17.31 6.22 -16.27
C ARG A 130 16.34 5.10 -15.93
N ARG A 131 15.48 5.32 -14.90
CA ARG A 131 14.50 4.34 -14.47
C ARG A 131 13.11 4.88 -14.63
N SER A 132 12.21 4.05 -15.19
CA SER A 132 10.81 4.37 -15.35
C SER A 132 10.03 3.84 -14.14
N TYR A 133 8.98 4.55 -13.77
CA TYR A 133 8.10 4.14 -12.68
C TYR A 133 6.66 4.58 -12.95
N TYR A 134 5.70 3.85 -12.38
CA TYR A 134 4.30 4.26 -12.42
C TYR A 134 4.01 5.34 -11.39
N CYS A 135 3.09 6.23 -11.73
CA CYS A 135 2.43 7.08 -10.75
C CYS A 135 0.93 7.16 -11.04
N VAL A 136 0.14 7.30 -9.98
CA VAL A 136 -1.31 7.43 -10.05
C VAL A 136 -1.75 8.46 -9.00
N PRO A 137 -1.55 9.77 -9.27
CA PRO A 137 -1.86 10.79 -8.27
C PRO A 137 -3.34 10.82 -7.93
N TYR A 138 -3.64 11.16 -6.68
CA TYR A 138 -5.00 11.38 -6.23
C TYR A 138 -5.06 12.57 -5.26
N GLY A 139 -5.75 13.65 -5.63
CA GLY A 139 -5.79 14.86 -4.83
C GLY A 139 -4.37 15.38 -4.52
N PRO A 140 -4.04 15.66 -3.25
CA PRO A 140 -2.71 16.12 -2.88
C PRO A 140 -1.69 14.99 -2.76
N TYR A 141 -2.10 13.74 -3.00
CA TYR A 141 -1.24 12.58 -2.79
C TYR A 141 -0.56 12.15 -4.09
N TYR A 142 0.76 12.14 -4.08
CA TYR A 142 1.55 11.64 -5.19
C TYR A 142 1.88 10.17 -4.94
N ILE A 143 1.06 9.29 -5.50
CA ILE A 143 1.21 7.83 -5.37
C ILE A 143 2.10 7.36 -6.50
N TRP A 144 3.28 6.84 -6.16
CA TRP A 144 4.27 6.45 -7.15
C TRP A 144 5.14 5.29 -6.68
N GLY A 145 6.00 4.80 -7.54
CA GLY A 145 6.98 3.77 -7.22
C GLY A 145 6.34 2.42 -6.90
N ALA A 146 6.84 1.74 -5.88
CA ALA A 146 6.36 0.41 -5.51
C ALA A 146 4.86 0.38 -5.21
N THR A 147 4.33 1.40 -4.52
CA THR A 147 2.90 1.50 -4.21
C THR A 147 2.05 1.57 -5.47
N ALA A 148 2.41 2.45 -6.41
CA ALA A 148 1.71 2.56 -7.68
C ALA A 148 1.84 1.28 -8.53
N ARG A 149 2.98 0.63 -8.49
CA ARG A 149 3.21 -0.64 -9.20
C ARG A 149 2.31 -1.75 -8.66
N ILE A 150 2.14 -1.85 -7.35
CA ILE A 150 1.23 -2.82 -6.73
C ILE A 150 -0.21 -2.53 -7.16
N LEU A 151 -0.64 -1.27 -7.12
CA LEU A 151 -1.97 -0.87 -7.56
C LEU A 151 -2.18 -1.17 -9.04
N ARG A 152 -1.19 -0.92 -9.90
CA ARG A 152 -1.27 -1.26 -11.31
C ARG A 152 -1.40 -2.77 -11.55
N GLY A 153 -0.66 -3.57 -10.78
CA GLY A 153 -0.79 -5.02 -10.82
C GLY A 153 -2.17 -5.50 -10.42
N LEU A 154 -2.77 -4.88 -9.41
CA LEU A 154 -4.14 -5.17 -9.00
C LEU A 154 -5.13 -4.80 -10.11
N ALA A 155 -4.96 -3.64 -10.73
CA ALA A 155 -5.81 -3.19 -11.84
C ALA A 155 -5.74 -4.15 -13.03
N ASP A 156 -4.55 -4.62 -13.36
CA ASP A 156 -4.34 -5.55 -14.48
C ASP A 156 -4.98 -6.92 -14.22
N GLN A 157 -4.99 -7.37 -12.97
CA GLN A 157 -5.58 -8.66 -12.61
C GLN A 157 -7.11 -8.61 -12.50
N MET A 158 -7.64 -7.52 -11.94
CA MET A 158 -9.09 -7.39 -11.73
C MET A 158 -9.83 -6.92 -12.97
N GLY A 159 -9.13 -6.28 -13.89
CA GLY A 159 -9.76 -5.65 -15.03
C GLY A 159 -10.53 -4.39 -14.64
N PRO A 160 -11.20 -3.75 -15.62
CA PRO A 160 -11.95 -2.53 -15.35
C PRO A 160 -13.16 -2.81 -14.47
N LEU A 161 -13.42 -1.89 -13.56
CA LEU A 161 -14.61 -1.93 -12.71
C LEU A 161 -15.80 -1.26 -13.40
#